data_c70f21a9855440455772c278cacd8f5e
#
_entry.id   c70f21a9855440455772c278cacd8f5e
#
_cell.length_a   1.000
_cell.length_b   1.000
_cell.length_c   1.000
_cell.angle_alpha   90.00
_cell.angle_beta   90.00
_cell.angle_gamma   90.00
#
_symmetry.space_group_name_H-M   'P 1'
#
loop_
_entity.id
_entity.type
_entity.pdbx_description
1 polymer ?
#
loop_
_entity_poly.entity_id
_entity_poly.type
_entity_poly.pdbx_seq_one_letter_code
_entity_poly.pdbx_strand_id
1 'polypeptide(L)'
;ALHKAEFYRYGVMHRNKFINSPKLLNADFSLRENENLFFAGQLTGVEGYMESAASGILAGINAVRRLNSQEPVILPTDTMLGALAGYISDKYVEKFQPMGANFGVLPALENRPRDKQERGKAYSDRALKSLEAYLTHMNLEV
;
A
#
# COMPACT_ATOMS: atom_id res chain seq x y z
N ALA A 1 15.19 -26.68 -28.75
CA ALA A 1 16.36 -25.82 -28.97
C ALA A 1 17.22 -25.61 -27.71
N LEU A 2 16.62 -25.59 -26.50
CA LEU A 2 17.34 -25.30 -25.25
C LEU A 2 17.73 -26.52 -24.39
N HIS A 3 17.44 -27.74 -24.84
CA HIS A 3 17.72 -28.97 -24.08
C HIS A 3 19.23 -29.28 -23.87
N LYS A 4 20.11 -28.55 -24.56
CA LYS A 4 21.57 -28.59 -24.37
C LYS A 4 22.13 -27.29 -23.81
N ALA A 5 21.28 -26.38 -23.32
CA ALA A 5 21.73 -25.13 -22.78
C ALA A 5 22.39 -25.35 -21.40
N GLU A 6 23.58 -24.79 -21.23
CA GLU A 6 24.23 -24.67 -19.93
C GLU A 6 23.86 -23.35 -19.29
N PHE A 7 23.31 -23.39 -18.07
CA PHE A 7 22.94 -22.18 -17.36
C PHE A 7 24.12 -21.70 -16.51
N TYR A 8 24.71 -20.62 -16.92
CA TYR A 8 25.81 -20.02 -16.17
C TYR A 8 25.35 -19.45 -14.82
N ARG A 9 24.10 -18.96 -14.75
CA ARG A 9 23.50 -18.43 -13.54
C ARG A 9 21.97 -18.48 -13.62
N TYR A 10 21.33 -18.92 -12.54
CA TYR A 10 19.90 -18.72 -12.33
C TYR A 10 19.71 -17.37 -11.64
N GLY A 11 18.91 -16.50 -12.19
CA GLY A 11 18.68 -15.18 -11.63
C GLY A 11 17.39 -14.53 -12.11
N VAL A 12 17.02 -13.48 -11.44
CA VAL A 12 15.87 -12.65 -11.80
C VAL A 12 16.25 -11.78 -12.97
N MET A 13 15.47 -11.79 -14.05
CA MET A 13 15.74 -11.04 -15.28
C MET A 13 15.39 -9.56 -15.18
N HIS A 14 14.57 -9.17 -14.22
CA HIS A 14 14.17 -7.78 -14.01
C HIS A 14 14.58 -7.31 -12.63
N ARG A 15 14.90 -6.04 -12.55
CA ARG A 15 15.25 -5.36 -11.31
C ARG A 15 14.31 -4.19 -11.10
N ASN A 16 13.48 -4.27 -10.08
CA ASN A 16 12.63 -3.17 -9.68
C ASN A 16 13.46 -2.09 -9.00
N LYS A 17 13.19 -0.84 -9.36
CA LYS A 17 13.74 0.33 -8.67
C LYS A 17 12.66 0.90 -7.75
N PHE A 18 13.05 1.28 -6.55
CA PHE A 18 12.17 1.92 -5.57
C PHE A 18 12.96 2.98 -4.79
N ILE A 19 12.23 3.93 -4.24
CA ILE A 19 12.79 4.99 -3.38
C ILE A 19 12.75 4.54 -1.91
N ASN A 20 13.48 5.21 -1.05
CA ASN A 20 13.38 4.97 0.40
C ASN A 20 12.14 5.66 0.97
N SER A 21 10.96 5.12 0.63
CA SER A 21 9.66 5.71 0.94
C SER A 21 9.45 6.03 2.42
N PRO A 22 9.86 5.19 3.38
CA PRO A 22 9.70 5.52 4.81
C PRO A 22 10.34 6.84 5.23
N LYS A 23 11.43 7.22 4.58
CA LYS A 23 12.11 8.49 4.86
C LYS A 23 11.54 9.66 4.06
N LEU A 24 10.91 9.38 2.93
CA LEU A 24 10.56 10.40 1.94
C LEU A 24 9.07 10.70 1.89
N LEU A 25 8.20 9.73 2.13
CA LEU A 25 6.76 9.86 1.86
C LEU A 25 5.92 9.97 3.14
N ASN A 26 4.81 10.67 3.01
CA ASN A 26 3.68 10.65 3.91
C ASN A 26 2.72 9.50 3.54
N ALA A 27 1.78 9.18 4.41
CA ALA A 27 0.78 8.13 4.19
C ALA A 27 -0.23 8.46 3.06
N ASP A 28 -0.33 9.71 2.67
CA ASP A 28 -1.12 10.19 1.52
C ASP A 28 -0.38 10.12 0.19
N PHE A 29 0.83 9.51 0.17
CA PHE A 29 1.75 9.39 -0.95
C PHE A 29 2.44 10.70 -1.39
N SER A 30 2.29 11.79 -0.66
CA SER A 30 3.03 13.02 -0.90
C SER A 30 4.48 12.94 -0.39
N LEU A 31 5.37 13.72 -1.00
CA LEU A 31 6.74 13.88 -0.53
C LEU A 31 6.77 14.78 0.73
N ARG A 32 7.45 14.34 1.78
CA ARG A 32 7.54 15.10 3.06
C ARG A 32 8.11 16.50 2.90
N GLU A 33 9.11 16.66 2.04
CA GLU A 33 9.77 17.94 1.80
C GLU A 33 9.00 18.84 0.83
N ASN A 34 8.10 18.25 0.03
CA ASN A 34 7.25 18.97 -0.91
C ASN A 34 5.92 18.24 -1.11
N GLU A 35 4.95 18.59 -0.29
CA GLU A 35 3.63 17.94 -0.27
C GLU A 35 2.79 18.16 -1.54
N ASN A 36 3.28 18.94 -2.52
CA ASN A 36 2.65 19.08 -3.84
C ASN A 36 3.18 18.03 -4.85
N LEU A 37 4.15 17.20 -4.44
CA LEU A 37 4.71 16.14 -5.26
C LEU A 37 4.29 14.78 -4.71
N PHE A 38 3.64 13.97 -5.54
CA PHE A 38 3.12 12.66 -5.19
C PHE A 38 3.86 11.55 -5.92
N PHE A 39 3.99 10.39 -5.26
CA PHE A 39 4.56 9.18 -5.81
C PHE A 39 3.58 8.03 -5.63
N ALA A 40 3.56 7.07 -6.55
CA ALA A 40 2.68 5.93 -6.46
C ALA A 40 3.29 4.68 -7.09
N GLY A 41 2.63 3.55 -6.86
CA GLY A 41 2.97 2.28 -7.47
C GLY A 41 4.31 1.72 -7.02
N GLN A 42 4.90 0.91 -7.88
CA GLN A 42 6.10 0.15 -7.59
C GLN A 42 7.30 1.01 -7.16
N LEU A 43 7.38 2.24 -7.66
CA LEU A 43 8.44 3.18 -7.27
C LEU A 43 8.41 3.49 -5.75
N THR A 44 7.24 3.46 -5.14
CA THR A 44 7.08 3.68 -3.69
C THR A 44 7.33 2.42 -2.85
N GLY A 45 7.61 1.28 -3.48
CA GLY A 45 7.73 -0.01 -2.82
C GLY A 45 6.40 -0.73 -2.58
N VAL A 46 5.31 -0.24 -3.16
CA VAL A 46 4.03 -0.96 -3.22
C VAL A 46 4.09 -1.92 -4.40
N GLU A 47 4.22 -3.22 -4.14
CA GLU A 47 4.30 -4.25 -5.17
C GLU A 47 2.93 -4.86 -5.48
N GLY A 48 2.78 -5.33 -6.71
CA GLY A 48 1.53 -5.88 -7.25
C GLY A 48 0.81 -4.92 -8.18
N TYR A 49 0.14 -5.48 -9.20
CA TYR A 49 -0.56 -4.65 -10.20
C TYR A 49 -1.75 -3.90 -9.61
N MET A 50 -2.55 -4.60 -8.81
CA MET A 50 -3.74 -4.02 -8.17
C MET A 50 -3.36 -2.97 -7.13
N GLU A 51 -2.36 -3.25 -6.32
CA GLU A 51 -1.84 -2.36 -5.28
C GLU A 51 -1.22 -1.11 -5.90
N SER A 52 -0.45 -1.28 -6.96
CA SER A 52 0.16 -0.16 -7.70
C SER A 52 -0.91 0.74 -8.33
N ALA A 53 -1.93 0.15 -8.97
CA ALA A 53 -3.05 0.91 -9.53
C ALA A 53 -3.84 1.65 -8.44
N ALA A 54 -4.17 0.96 -7.34
CA ALA A 54 -4.91 1.55 -6.22
C ALA A 54 -4.13 2.69 -5.56
N SER A 55 -2.81 2.53 -5.38
CA SER A 55 -1.96 3.62 -4.86
C SER A 55 -1.91 4.83 -5.79
N GLY A 56 -1.93 4.60 -7.12
CA GLY A 56 -2.01 5.66 -8.11
C GLY A 56 -3.32 6.45 -8.04
N ILE A 57 -4.44 5.74 -7.89
CA ILE A 57 -5.76 6.36 -7.70
C ILE A 57 -5.77 7.21 -6.43
N LEU A 58 -5.30 6.67 -5.31
CA LEU A 58 -5.28 7.37 -4.03
C LEU A 58 -4.37 8.60 -4.06
N ALA A 59 -3.17 8.47 -4.65
CA ALA A 59 -2.26 9.59 -4.84
C ALA A 59 -2.90 10.70 -5.72
N GLY A 60 -3.62 10.31 -6.79
CA GLY A 60 -4.35 11.24 -7.66
C GLY A 60 -5.48 11.97 -6.92
N ILE A 61 -6.27 11.25 -6.14
CA ILE A 61 -7.32 11.84 -5.28
C ILE A 61 -6.68 12.85 -4.32
N ASN A 62 -5.59 12.48 -3.64
CA ASN A 62 -4.92 13.34 -2.68
C ASN A 62 -4.28 14.58 -3.34
N ALA A 63 -3.75 14.44 -4.55
CA ALA A 63 -3.26 15.57 -5.32
C ALA A 63 -4.37 16.60 -5.62
N VAL A 64 -5.55 16.13 -6.05
CA VAL A 64 -6.72 17.02 -6.30
C VAL A 64 -7.20 17.64 -4.99
N ARG A 65 -7.32 16.88 -3.91
CA ARG A 65 -7.72 17.40 -2.60
C ARG A 65 -6.75 18.47 -2.10
N ARG A 66 -5.44 18.25 -2.30
CA ARG A 66 -4.40 19.23 -1.97
C ARG A 66 -4.58 20.54 -2.73
N LEU A 67 -4.84 20.47 -4.03
CA LEU A 67 -5.12 21.66 -4.86
C LEU A 67 -6.35 22.46 -4.37
N ASN A 68 -7.31 21.75 -3.80
CA ASN A 68 -8.54 22.34 -3.25
C ASN A 68 -8.44 22.68 -1.75
N SER A 69 -7.25 22.60 -1.14
CA SER A 69 -7.02 22.82 0.29
C SER A 69 -7.91 21.95 1.19
N GLN A 70 -8.19 20.73 0.76
CA GLN A 70 -8.96 19.73 1.49
C GLN A 70 -8.02 18.78 2.24
N GLU A 71 -8.51 18.19 3.34
CA GLU A 71 -7.80 17.17 4.09
C GLU A 71 -7.51 15.93 3.22
N PRO A 72 -6.31 15.33 3.29
CA PRO A 72 -5.97 14.16 2.51
C PRO A 72 -6.78 12.93 2.94
N VAL A 73 -7.04 12.04 2.00
CA VAL A 73 -7.59 10.72 2.26
C VAL A 73 -6.46 9.80 2.71
N ILE A 74 -6.47 9.40 3.98
CA ILE A 74 -5.56 8.42 4.57
C ILE A 74 -6.39 7.23 5.01
N LEU A 75 -6.33 6.16 4.24
CA LEU A 75 -7.17 4.97 4.48
C LEU A 75 -6.83 4.30 5.82
N PRO A 76 -7.83 3.71 6.51
CA PRO A 76 -7.60 2.96 7.74
C PRO A 76 -6.61 1.80 7.53
N THR A 77 -5.74 1.57 8.49
CA THR A 77 -4.74 0.47 8.46
C THR A 77 -5.37 -0.93 8.51
N ASP A 78 -6.65 -1.04 8.79
CA ASP A 78 -7.43 -2.27 8.66
C ASP A 78 -7.69 -2.65 7.20
N THR A 79 -7.55 -1.70 6.26
CA THR A 79 -7.62 -1.95 4.82
C THR A 79 -6.24 -2.29 4.27
N MET A 80 -6.19 -3.10 3.22
CA MET A 80 -4.91 -3.52 2.64
C MET A 80 -4.08 -2.33 2.12
N LEU A 81 -4.72 -1.41 1.39
CA LEU A 81 -4.02 -0.23 0.87
C LEU A 81 -3.63 0.75 1.98
N GLY A 82 -4.46 0.91 3.01
CA GLY A 82 -4.13 1.74 4.18
C GLY A 82 -2.95 1.17 4.97
N ALA A 83 -2.90 -0.16 5.15
CA ALA A 83 -1.77 -0.83 5.79
C ALA A 83 -0.47 -0.69 4.98
N LEU A 84 -0.54 -0.85 3.65
CA LEU A 84 0.62 -0.65 2.77
C LEU A 84 1.08 0.82 2.77
N ALA A 85 0.15 1.78 2.71
CA ALA A 85 0.46 3.21 2.82
C ALA A 85 1.14 3.53 4.17
N GLY A 86 0.64 2.95 5.26
CA GLY A 86 1.25 3.05 6.58
C GLY A 86 2.67 2.48 6.58
N TYR A 87 2.88 1.28 6.04
CA TYR A 87 4.20 0.64 5.98
C TYR A 87 5.22 1.46 5.18
N ILE A 88 4.86 1.94 3.99
CA ILE A 88 5.78 2.73 3.15
C ILE A 88 6.05 4.14 3.68
N SER A 89 5.28 4.62 4.65
CA SER A 89 5.46 5.93 5.27
C SER A 89 5.97 5.86 6.72
N ASP A 90 6.18 4.67 7.26
CA ASP A 90 6.66 4.50 8.64
C ASP A 90 8.16 4.77 8.73
N LYS A 91 8.51 5.94 9.26
CA LYS A 91 9.90 6.41 9.45
C LYS A 91 10.78 5.49 10.32
N TYR A 92 10.19 4.59 11.08
CA TYR A 92 10.90 3.64 11.94
C TYR A 92 11.31 2.36 11.24
N VAL A 93 10.90 2.16 9.98
CA VAL A 93 11.37 1.04 9.14
C VAL A 93 12.81 1.28 8.74
N GLU A 94 13.74 0.56 9.37
CA GLU A 94 15.18 0.71 9.11
C GLU A 94 15.62 0.02 7.81
N LYS A 95 15.12 -1.20 7.56
CA LYS A 95 15.47 -2.01 6.38
C LYS A 95 14.24 -2.15 5.47
N PHE A 96 13.95 -1.06 4.76
CA PHE A 96 12.82 -1.01 3.86
C PHE A 96 12.98 -2.00 2.70
N GLN A 97 11.94 -2.79 2.49
CA GLN A 97 11.80 -3.68 1.34
C GLN A 97 10.43 -3.47 0.71
N PRO A 98 10.33 -3.46 -0.63
CA PRO A 98 9.05 -3.44 -1.30
C PRO A 98 8.13 -4.57 -0.84
N MET A 99 6.84 -4.29 -0.73
CA MET A 99 5.86 -5.22 -0.20
C MET A 99 4.55 -5.18 -0.98
N GLY A 100 4.03 -6.35 -1.31
CA GLY A 100 2.70 -6.52 -1.87
C GLY A 100 1.65 -6.85 -0.80
N ALA A 101 0.40 -6.99 -1.24
CA ALA A 101 -0.71 -7.36 -0.38
C ALA A 101 -0.45 -8.69 0.35
N ASN A 102 -0.43 -8.62 1.66
CA ASN A 102 -0.35 -9.81 2.52
C ASN A 102 -0.95 -9.52 3.90
N PHE A 103 -1.39 -10.57 4.59
CA PHE A 103 -2.02 -10.40 5.91
C PHE A 103 -1.04 -9.98 7.01
N GLY A 104 0.26 -10.05 6.77
CA GLY A 104 1.29 -9.67 7.75
C GLY A 104 1.40 -8.16 7.96
N VAL A 105 0.93 -7.34 7.01
CA VAL A 105 0.91 -5.87 7.15
C VAL A 105 -0.33 -5.36 7.88
N LEU A 106 -1.38 -6.20 7.97
CA LEU A 106 -2.62 -5.82 8.64
C LEU A 106 -2.51 -5.97 10.16
N PRO A 107 -3.17 -5.11 10.94
CA PRO A 107 -3.32 -5.31 12.37
C PRO A 107 -3.93 -6.69 12.67
N ALA A 108 -3.47 -7.32 13.75
CA ALA A 108 -3.97 -8.63 14.15
C ALA A 108 -5.49 -8.61 14.38
N LEU A 109 -6.16 -9.75 14.14
CA LEU A 109 -7.55 -9.94 14.54
C LEU A 109 -7.60 -10.26 16.03
N GLU A 110 -8.53 -9.65 16.76
CA GLU A 110 -8.78 -9.98 18.18
C GLU A 110 -9.14 -11.47 18.34
N ASN A 111 -10.06 -11.96 17.51
CA ASN A 111 -10.45 -13.36 17.42
C ASN A 111 -9.99 -13.93 16.08
N ARG A 112 -8.79 -14.50 16.07
CA ARG A 112 -8.20 -15.05 14.83
C ARG A 112 -8.70 -16.48 14.56
N PRO A 113 -9.52 -16.71 13.52
CA PRO A 113 -9.94 -18.04 13.12
C PRO A 113 -8.76 -18.94 12.74
N ARG A 114 -8.86 -20.24 13.03
CA ARG A 114 -7.86 -21.23 12.64
C ARG A 114 -7.95 -21.53 11.15
N ASP A 115 -9.16 -21.62 10.62
CA ASP A 115 -9.39 -21.86 9.22
C ASP A 115 -8.92 -20.67 8.37
N LYS A 116 -8.32 -20.98 7.20
CA LYS A 116 -7.74 -19.98 6.32
C LYS A 116 -8.80 -19.13 5.63
N GLN A 117 -9.92 -19.74 5.23
CA GLN A 117 -10.99 -19.02 4.52
C GLN A 117 -11.75 -18.11 5.49
N GLU A 118 -12.12 -18.63 6.68
CA GLU A 118 -12.77 -17.85 7.72
C GLU A 118 -11.89 -16.67 8.17
N ARG A 119 -10.59 -16.89 8.30
CA ARG A 119 -9.64 -15.82 8.61
C ARG A 119 -9.57 -14.76 7.52
N GLY A 120 -9.53 -15.17 6.24
CA GLY A 120 -9.58 -14.24 5.10
C GLY A 120 -10.86 -13.42 5.12
N LYS A 121 -12.00 -14.06 5.36
CA LYS A 121 -13.29 -13.39 5.49
C LYS A 121 -13.31 -12.39 6.64
N ALA A 122 -12.81 -12.77 7.82
CA ALA A 122 -12.75 -11.88 8.98
C ALA A 122 -11.92 -10.61 8.71
N TYR A 123 -10.78 -10.72 8.03
CA TYR A 123 -10.01 -9.54 7.60
C TYR A 123 -10.79 -8.68 6.60
N SER A 124 -11.46 -9.29 5.63
CA SER A 124 -12.27 -8.58 4.63
C SER A 124 -13.44 -7.83 5.27
N ASP A 125 -14.21 -8.51 6.12
CA ASP A 125 -15.38 -7.92 6.81
C ASP A 125 -14.95 -6.73 7.69
N ARG A 126 -13.82 -6.86 8.41
CA ARG A 126 -13.24 -5.77 9.19
C ARG A 126 -12.83 -4.60 8.30
N ALA A 127 -12.12 -4.87 7.21
CA ALA A 127 -11.64 -3.84 6.28
C ALA A 127 -12.80 -3.04 5.67
N LEU A 128 -13.85 -3.72 5.21
CA LEU A 128 -15.03 -3.07 4.64
C LEU A 128 -15.74 -2.20 5.66
N LYS A 129 -15.95 -2.71 6.89
CA LYS A 129 -16.57 -1.95 7.98
C LYS A 129 -15.76 -0.70 8.34
N SER A 130 -14.42 -0.82 8.43
CA SER A 130 -13.54 0.31 8.71
C SER A 130 -13.57 1.34 7.58
N LEU A 131 -13.62 0.87 6.33
CA LEU A 131 -13.70 1.75 5.17
C LEU A 131 -15.02 2.51 5.12
N GLU A 132 -16.16 1.84 5.32
CA GLU A 132 -17.49 2.47 5.36
C GLU A 132 -17.58 3.55 6.45
N ALA A 133 -17.09 3.23 7.65
CA ALA A 133 -17.04 4.20 8.74
C ALA A 133 -16.16 5.41 8.41
N TYR A 134 -15.00 5.16 7.78
CA TYR A 134 -14.09 6.20 7.35
C TYR A 134 -14.70 7.12 6.27
N LEU A 135 -15.32 6.55 5.23
CA LEU A 135 -15.95 7.30 4.15
C LEU A 135 -17.09 8.18 4.67
N THR A 136 -17.91 7.64 5.58
CA THR A 136 -18.98 8.40 6.26
C THR A 136 -18.39 9.58 7.05
N HIS A 137 -17.31 9.35 7.81
CA HIS A 137 -16.65 10.41 8.57
C HIS A 137 -16.09 11.52 7.67
N MET A 138 -15.52 11.15 6.53
CA MET A 138 -14.93 12.08 5.56
C MET A 138 -15.98 12.77 4.65
N ASN A 139 -17.28 12.44 4.79
CA ASN A 139 -18.37 12.85 3.88
C ASN A 139 -18.02 12.56 2.40
N LEU A 140 -17.43 11.40 2.14
CA LEU A 140 -17.14 10.91 0.81
C LEU A 140 -18.26 9.94 0.38
N GLU A 141 -19.00 10.32 -0.66
CA GLU A 141 -19.97 9.41 -1.30
C GLU A 141 -19.22 8.42 -2.20
N VAL A 142 -19.67 7.17 -2.23
CA VAL A 142 -19.16 6.09 -3.10
C VAL A 142 -20.14 5.89 -4.26
#